data_7a0c0d88a885bf781d1a4e54e708a70d
#
_entry.id   7a0c0d88a885bf781d1a4e54e708a70d
#
_cell.length_a   1.000
_cell.length_b   1.000
_cell.length_c   1.000
_cell.angle_alpha   90.00
_cell.angle_beta   90.00
_cell.angle_gamma   90.00
#
_symmetry.space_group_name_H-M   'P 1'
#
loop_
_entity.id
_entity.type
_entity.pdbx_description
1 polymer ?
#
loop_
_entity_poly.entity_id
_entity_poly.type
_entity_poly.pdbx_seq_one_letter_code
_entity_poly.pdbx_strand_id
1 'polypeptide(L)'
;DKLELIGSMGSYYDAYRLLRTQPLSGRYVLEELTVLTAASPKMRKEQRLKQLDEYRAYTYMRKRWEKYLRNHGLAEVPWEDAIDLILVFVSPIWESLCRNEIFFDDWMPELGRFLG
;
A
#
# COMPACT_ATOMS: atom_id res chain seq x y z
N ASP A 1 6.58 -0.23 -10.86
CA ASP A 1 7.89 0.25 -11.09
C ASP A 1 8.52 0.78 -9.80
N LYS A 2 9.71 1.33 -9.92
CA LYS A 2 10.45 1.78 -8.74
C LYS A 2 9.76 2.91 -7.99
N LEU A 3 8.94 3.71 -8.65
CA LEU A 3 8.20 4.76 -8.00
C LEU A 3 7.18 4.21 -7.02
N GLU A 4 6.61 3.07 -7.34
CA GLU A 4 5.66 2.41 -6.47
C GLU A 4 6.34 1.81 -5.25
N LEU A 5 7.60 1.39 -5.40
CA LEU A 5 8.36 0.75 -4.33
C LEU A 5 9.09 1.74 -3.45
N ILE A 6 9.76 2.71 -4.10
CA ILE A 6 10.57 3.67 -3.38
C ILE A 6 9.84 5.00 -3.24
N GLY A 7 8.90 5.26 -4.13
CA GLY A 7 8.01 6.39 -4.23
C GLY A 7 8.28 7.60 -3.36
N SER A 8 7.57 8.66 -3.61
CA SER A 8 7.65 9.82 -2.75
C SER A 8 6.96 9.54 -1.42
N MET A 9 7.41 10.20 -0.37
CA MET A 9 6.75 10.10 0.93
C MET A 9 5.31 10.59 0.84
N GLY A 10 5.04 11.53 -0.07
CA GLY A 10 3.67 11.97 -0.31
C GLY A 10 2.75 10.86 -0.77
N SER A 11 3.24 9.96 -1.62
CA SER A 11 2.46 8.81 -2.08
C SER A 11 2.12 7.86 -0.93
N TYR A 12 3.09 7.59 -0.06
CA TYR A 12 2.85 6.76 1.12
C TYR A 12 1.85 7.42 2.07
N TYR A 13 1.98 8.72 2.27
CA TYR A 13 1.07 9.43 3.15
C TYR A 13 -0.35 9.46 2.59
N ASP A 14 -0.50 9.69 1.29
CA ASP A 14 -1.81 9.70 0.65
C ASP A 14 -2.48 8.33 0.74
N ALA A 15 -1.72 7.26 0.54
CA ALA A 15 -2.23 5.90 0.70
C ALA A 15 -2.67 5.65 2.13
N TYR A 16 -1.84 6.01 3.10
CA TYR A 16 -2.15 5.84 4.51
C TYR A 16 -3.45 6.57 4.87
N ARG A 17 -3.56 7.84 4.46
CA ARG A 17 -4.74 8.66 4.75
C ARG A 17 -5.98 8.08 4.09
N LEU A 18 -5.87 7.67 2.84
CA LEU A 18 -6.99 7.07 2.12
C LEU A 18 -7.53 5.85 2.84
N LEU A 19 -6.63 4.97 3.29
CA LEU A 19 -7.00 3.75 3.99
C LEU A 19 -7.63 4.01 5.37
N ARG A 20 -7.35 5.16 5.95
CA ARG A 20 -7.92 5.54 7.24
C ARG A 20 -9.27 6.22 7.11
N THR A 21 -9.60 6.75 5.95
CA THR A 21 -10.75 7.64 5.79
C THR A 21 -11.80 7.16 4.80
N GLN A 22 -11.46 6.26 3.88
CA GLN A 22 -12.37 5.89 2.79
C GLN A 22 -12.57 4.39 2.70
N PRO A 23 -13.82 3.94 2.57
CA PRO A 23 -14.06 2.55 2.19
C PRO A 23 -13.63 2.34 0.73
N LEU A 24 -13.08 1.18 0.44
CA LEU A 24 -12.59 0.87 -0.91
C LEU A 24 -13.05 -0.53 -1.31
N SER A 25 -13.40 -0.68 -2.60
CA SER A 25 -13.73 -1.98 -3.15
C SER A 25 -12.44 -2.71 -3.53
N GLY A 26 -12.19 -3.85 -2.88
CA GLY A 26 -11.04 -4.68 -3.22
C GLY A 26 -11.10 -5.16 -4.66
N ARG A 27 -12.30 -5.47 -5.15
CA ARG A 27 -12.49 -5.88 -6.53
C ARG A 27 -12.07 -4.79 -7.51
N TYR A 28 -12.50 -3.55 -7.23
CA TYR A 28 -12.16 -2.44 -8.10
C TYR A 28 -10.65 -2.19 -8.13
N VAL A 29 -10.01 -2.22 -6.96
CA VAL A 29 -8.56 -2.02 -6.87
C VAL A 29 -7.83 -3.13 -7.62
N LEU A 30 -8.30 -4.37 -7.49
CA LEU A 30 -7.71 -5.50 -8.22
C LEU A 30 -7.83 -5.29 -9.73
N GLU A 31 -8.99 -4.84 -10.21
CA GLU A 31 -9.19 -4.57 -11.64
C GLU A 31 -8.24 -3.48 -12.13
N GLU A 32 -8.07 -2.41 -11.35
CA GLU A 32 -7.15 -1.34 -11.71
C GLU A 32 -5.70 -1.82 -11.76
N LEU A 33 -5.28 -2.63 -10.79
CA LEU A 33 -3.94 -3.20 -10.79
C LEU A 33 -3.73 -4.15 -11.95
N THR A 34 -4.76 -4.90 -12.33
CA THR A 34 -4.70 -5.78 -13.49
C THR A 34 -4.41 -4.98 -14.77
N VAL A 35 -5.11 -3.85 -14.94
CA VAL A 35 -4.88 -2.98 -16.10
C VAL A 35 -3.48 -2.39 -16.05
N LEU A 36 -3.05 -1.88 -14.90
CA LEU A 36 -1.75 -1.24 -14.76
C LEU A 36 -0.58 -2.21 -15.02
N THR A 37 -0.75 -3.47 -14.66
CA THR A 37 0.31 -4.47 -14.82
C THR A 37 0.20 -5.27 -16.11
N ALA A 38 -0.83 -5.03 -16.92
CA ALA A 38 -1.04 -5.80 -18.15
C ALA A 38 0.12 -5.65 -19.14
N ALA A 39 0.70 -4.45 -19.22
CA ALA A 39 1.81 -4.17 -20.12
C ALA A 39 3.15 -4.69 -19.59
N SER A 40 3.21 -5.09 -18.34
CA SER A 40 4.45 -5.54 -17.71
C SER A 40 4.15 -6.64 -16.70
N PRO A 41 3.92 -7.88 -17.17
CA PRO A 41 3.58 -9.00 -16.28
C PRO A 41 4.63 -9.27 -15.21
N LYS A 42 5.87 -8.85 -15.45
CA LYS A 42 6.96 -9.01 -14.48
C LYS A 42 6.70 -8.25 -13.19
N MET A 43 5.80 -7.28 -13.22
CA MET A 43 5.44 -6.53 -12.02
C MET A 43 4.58 -7.36 -11.06
N ARG A 44 3.94 -8.42 -11.54
CA ARG A 44 3.08 -9.29 -10.73
C ARG A 44 3.88 -10.34 -9.97
N LYS A 45 4.85 -9.88 -9.17
CA LYS A 45 5.69 -10.79 -8.40
C LYS A 45 5.46 -10.60 -6.91
N GLU A 46 5.41 -11.71 -6.20
CA GLU A 46 5.26 -11.68 -4.74
C GLU A 46 6.41 -10.95 -4.07
N GLN A 47 7.57 -10.89 -4.72
CA GLN A 47 8.72 -10.16 -4.22
C GLN A 47 8.43 -8.68 -3.94
N ARG A 48 7.45 -8.10 -4.64
CA ARG A 48 7.09 -6.71 -4.44
C ARG A 48 6.56 -6.47 -3.04
N LEU A 49 5.72 -7.36 -2.54
CA LEU A 49 5.23 -7.28 -1.18
C LEU A 49 6.36 -7.43 -0.18
N LYS A 50 7.25 -8.36 -0.44
CA LYS A 50 8.39 -8.59 0.43
C LYS A 50 9.29 -7.36 0.51
N GLN A 51 9.52 -6.70 -0.62
CA GLN A 51 10.32 -5.46 -0.65
C GLN A 51 9.65 -4.37 0.17
N LEU A 52 8.35 -4.22 0.04
CA LEU A 52 7.62 -3.21 0.81
C LEU A 52 7.71 -3.51 2.31
N ASP A 53 7.60 -4.78 2.68
CA ASP A 53 7.75 -5.19 4.08
C ASP A 53 9.15 -4.88 4.60
N GLU A 54 10.17 -5.10 3.77
CA GLU A 54 11.56 -4.79 4.14
C GLU A 54 11.77 -3.30 4.41
N TYR A 55 11.08 -2.44 3.64
CA TYR A 55 11.20 -0.99 3.84
C TYR A 55 10.75 -0.53 5.21
N ARG A 56 9.87 -1.31 5.86
CA ARG A 56 9.43 -1.00 7.20
C ARG A 56 10.61 -0.88 8.18
N ALA A 57 11.63 -1.70 8.01
CA ALA A 57 12.79 -1.74 8.90
C ALA A 57 13.89 -0.76 8.52
N TYR A 58 13.77 -0.07 7.39
CA TYR A 58 14.83 0.80 6.92
C TYR A 58 14.82 2.13 7.66
N THR A 59 15.89 2.41 8.39
CA THR A 59 16.07 3.70 9.07
C THR A 59 15.99 4.86 8.09
N TYR A 60 16.53 4.68 6.88
CA TYR A 60 16.48 5.69 5.84
C TYR A 60 15.04 6.09 5.49
N MET A 61 14.17 5.10 5.30
CA MET A 61 12.78 5.36 4.97
C MET A 61 12.05 6.03 6.13
N ARG A 62 12.30 5.57 7.35
CA ARG A 62 11.69 6.14 8.54
C ARG A 62 12.06 7.62 8.69
N LYS A 63 13.33 7.95 8.48
CA LYS A 63 13.79 9.35 8.60
C LYS A 63 13.17 10.24 7.53
N ARG A 64 13.06 9.73 6.31
CA ARG A 64 12.38 10.47 5.23
C ARG A 64 10.93 10.73 5.56
N TRP A 65 10.25 9.73 6.12
CA TRP A 65 8.85 9.83 6.51
C TRP A 65 8.66 10.90 7.61
N GLU A 66 9.48 10.84 8.64
CA GLU A 66 9.42 11.80 9.74
C GLU A 66 9.66 13.23 9.24
N LYS A 67 10.63 13.40 8.35
CA LYS A 67 10.92 14.70 7.76
C LYS A 67 9.74 15.20 6.93
N TYR A 68 9.13 14.32 6.15
CA TYR A 68 7.97 14.69 5.35
C TYR A 68 6.83 15.20 6.23
N LEU A 69 6.51 14.47 7.29
CA LEU A 69 5.44 14.89 8.21
C LEU A 69 5.73 16.25 8.82
N ARG A 70 6.95 16.46 9.28
CA ARG A 70 7.32 17.76 9.87
C ARG A 70 7.21 18.90 8.85
N ASN A 71 7.74 18.67 7.66
CA ASN A 71 7.78 19.72 6.63
C ASN A 71 6.40 20.11 6.14
N HIS A 72 5.42 19.25 6.28
CA HIS A 72 4.05 19.52 5.84
C HIS A 72 3.10 19.80 7.00
N GLY A 73 3.63 19.92 8.22
CA GLY A 73 2.81 20.22 9.39
C GLY A 73 1.78 19.16 9.71
N LEU A 74 2.09 17.90 9.42
CA LEU A 74 1.16 16.79 9.63
C LEU A 74 1.37 16.15 11.00
N ALA A 75 0.32 15.50 11.50
CA ALA A 75 0.40 14.80 12.76
C ALA A 75 1.42 13.66 12.68
N GLU A 76 2.09 13.39 13.79
CA GLU A 76 3.09 12.34 13.86
C GLU A 76 2.45 10.97 13.76
N VAL A 77 2.98 10.15 12.84
CA VAL A 77 2.55 8.77 12.62
C VAL A 77 3.80 7.92 12.48
N PRO A 78 3.96 6.84 13.26
CA PRO A 78 5.12 5.96 13.08
C PRO A 78 5.16 5.38 11.68
N TRP A 79 6.35 5.34 11.08
CA TRP A 79 6.54 4.76 9.76
C TRP A 79 6.05 3.31 9.68
N GLU A 80 6.35 2.54 10.71
CA GLU A 80 5.95 1.14 10.79
C GLU A 80 4.42 0.99 10.71
N ASP A 81 3.69 1.87 11.39
CA ASP A 81 2.23 1.82 11.38
C ASP A 81 1.67 2.11 10.00
N ALA A 82 2.25 3.08 9.31
CA ALA A 82 1.82 3.42 7.95
C ALA A 82 2.05 2.26 6.99
N ILE A 83 3.23 1.64 7.05
CA ILE A 83 3.55 0.51 6.19
C ILE A 83 2.70 -0.72 6.54
N ASP A 84 2.46 -0.97 7.83
CA ASP A 84 1.62 -2.09 8.24
C ASP A 84 0.20 -1.96 7.70
N LEU A 85 -0.37 -0.77 7.76
CA LEU A 85 -1.72 -0.54 7.22
C LEU A 85 -1.75 -0.75 5.71
N ILE A 86 -0.76 -0.22 5.00
CA ILE A 86 -0.66 -0.38 3.55
C ILE A 86 -0.54 -1.87 3.19
N LEU A 87 0.28 -2.61 3.94
CA LEU A 87 0.47 -4.05 3.67
C LEU A 87 -0.81 -4.85 3.95
N VAL A 88 -1.53 -4.53 5.03
CA VAL A 88 -2.79 -5.21 5.33
C VAL A 88 -3.78 -5.04 4.18
N PHE A 89 -3.80 -3.85 3.58
CA PHE A 89 -4.67 -3.57 2.45
C PHE A 89 -4.19 -4.26 1.17
N VAL A 90 -2.93 -4.05 0.82
CA VAL A 90 -2.44 -4.44 -0.51
C VAL A 90 -2.13 -5.92 -0.64
N SER A 91 -1.75 -6.59 0.46
CA SER A 91 -1.28 -7.98 0.40
C SER A 91 -2.29 -8.95 -0.18
N PRO A 92 -3.55 -9.02 0.31
CA PRO A 92 -4.49 -9.99 -0.26
C PRO A 92 -4.85 -9.67 -1.71
N ILE A 93 -4.93 -8.39 -2.05
CA ILE A 93 -5.22 -7.97 -3.42
C ILE A 93 -4.07 -8.35 -4.35
N TRP A 94 -2.84 -8.07 -3.93
CA TRP A 94 -1.65 -8.39 -4.72
C TRP A 94 -1.47 -9.90 -4.91
N GLU A 95 -1.73 -10.67 -3.86
CA GLU A 95 -1.67 -12.14 -3.96
C GLU A 95 -2.70 -12.65 -4.94
N SER A 96 -3.92 -12.12 -4.91
CA SER A 96 -4.95 -12.49 -5.88
C SER A 96 -4.53 -12.14 -7.31
N LEU A 97 -3.92 -10.96 -7.48
CA LEU A 97 -3.40 -10.53 -8.77
C LEU A 97 -2.35 -11.52 -9.30
N CYS A 98 -1.42 -11.92 -8.45
CA CYS A 98 -0.35 -12.85 -8.85
C CYS A 98 -0.87 -14.25 -9.19
N ARG A 99 -1.98 -14.65 -8.57
CA ARG A 99 -2.58 -15.97 -8.78
C ARG A 99 -3.70 -15.95 -9.81
N ASN A 100 -3.99 -14.82 -10.41
CA ASN A 100 -5.12 -14.63 -11.32
C ASN A 100 -6.45 -15.02 -10.67
N GLU A 101 -6.60 -14.69 -9.39
CA GLU A 101 -7.82 -14.93 -8.64
C GLU A 101 -8.60 -13.65 -8.47
N ILE A 102 -9.88 -13.77 -8.15
CA ILE A 102 -10.75 -12.62 -7.91
C ILE A 102 -10.77 -12.32 -6.43
N PHE A 103 -10.81 -11.03 -6.09
CA PHE A 103 -10.90 -10.58 -4.71
C PHE A 103 -12.10 -9.63 -4.58
N PHE A 104 -13.04 -9.97 -3.70
CA PHE A 104 -14.31 -9.24 -3.60
C PHE A 104 -14.47 -8.42 -2.32
N ASP A 105 -13.60 -8.61 -1.33
CA ASP A 105 -13.79 -7.99 -0.03
C ASP A 105 -13.67 -6.48 -0.09
N ASP A 106 -14.40 -5.81 0.78
CA ASP A 106 -14.40 -4.35 0.87
C ASP A 106 -13.56 -3.89 2.05
N TRP A 107 -12.82 -2.82 1.84
CA TRP A 107 -12.00 -2.22 2.88
C TRP A 107 -12.84 -1.34 3.78
N MET A 108 -12.74 -1.57 5.09
CA MET A 108 -13.47 -0.79 6.10
C MET A 108 -12.46 0.03 6.90
N PRO A 109 -12.40 1.36 6.65
CA PRO A 109 -11.38 2.19 7.30
C PRO A 109 -11.51 2.22 8.82
N GLU A 110 -12.73 2.16 9.35
CA GLU A 110 -12.94 2.18 10.81
C GLU A 110 -12.34 0.95 11.48
N LEU A 111 -12.27 -0.16 10.78
CA LEU A 111 -11.76 -1.42 11.32
C LEU A 111 -10.31 -1.67 10.92
N GLY A 112 -9.79 -0.94 9.94
CA GLY A 112 -8.45 -1.17 9.42
C GLY A 112 -8.29 -2.54 8.78
N ARG A 113 -9.35 -3.08 8.19
CA ARG A 113 -9.32 -4.40 7.55
C ARG A 113 -10.43 -4.57 6.54
N PHE A 114 -10.33 -5.67 5.78
CA PHE A 114 -11.38 -6.05 4.84
C PHE A 114 -12.52 -6.78 5.55
N LEU A 115 -13.71 -6.60 5.00
CA LEU A 115 -14.88 -7.40 5.33
C LEU A 115 -15.32 -8.12 4.07
N GLY A 116 -15.42 -9.42 4.18
CA GLY A 116 -15.84 -10.27 3.07
C GLY A 116 -17.28 -10.69 3.15
#